data_7e207441cd28838020b51d008913c360
#
_entry.id   7e207441cd28838020b51d008913c360
#
_cell.length_a   1.000
_cell.length_b   1.000
_cell.length_c   1.000
_cell.angle_alpha   90.00
_cell.angle_beta   90.00
_cell.angle_gamma   90.00
#
_symmetry.space_group_name_H-M   'P 1'
#
loop_
_entity.id
_entity.type
_entity.pdbx_description
1 polymer ?
#
loop_
_entity_poly.entity_id
_entity_poly.type
_entity_poly.pdbx_seq_one_letter_code
_entity_poly.pdbx_strand_id
1 'polypeptide(L)'
;MTPRTTRAQRLAMPLARDVVRDLAAEHGGCVRPVQLRRTDLDTGQIEQVLVPCGHTLATVCPSCAERAKTLRAAQCREGWHLDAEPVITPDQADDVQRMWVEHRAENQQDRDQADAAGHDTAELDELNAELDEEISRSGIRGNVLPNRMARRHRSTRRRQDAPDLPRRPVAPRTIGKTYTAPDGATFRPSMFLTLTCDSYGKVGADGTPATPDSYDYQRAARDALHFAALFDRLIQNLRRFLGYDLQYFAAVEPQKRLAPHVHVAIRGTVSRAELRQVLAATYHQVWWPPAGKISHDDAHLPVWHEASGRYLDPATGEFLPTWDDALDAIGDDDEPLHVAKFGPKFDAQGVLSGSRDSARCIGYLTKYLTKQIADCHQAQTDAQAAHAERLADALRYEPCSPTCANWLRYGVQPKNAREGLRPGRCTGKAHRREYLGYAGRRVLVSRKWSGKTLADHRADRKAWLMTTLGLSATDPSRYAWEPVTPGDPDHMPPAQRLLHVVADRQKWHAALTNARARASGQPTPDLSATGRAA
;
A
#
# COMPACT_ATOMS: atom_id res chain seq x y z
N MET A 1 23.25 -53.77 -9.88
CA MET A 1 22.01 -53.70 -9.07
C MET A 1 22.11 -52.48 -8.19
N THR A 2 21.33 -51.46 -8.45
CA THR A 2 21.26 -50.25 -7.60
C THR A 2 20.65 -50.62 -6.23
N PRO A 3 21.25 -50.21 -5.10
CA PRO A 3 20.75 -50.57 -3.79
C PRO A 3 19.32 -50.01 -3.60
N ARG A 4 18.39 -50.83 -3.11
CA ARG A 4 17.02 -50.45 -2.82
C ARG A 4 17.03 -49.45 -1.65
N THR A 5 16.69 -48.18 -1.91
CA THR A 5 16.52 -47.16 -0.89
C THR A 5 15.34 -47.47 0.04
N THR A 6 15.51 -47.31 1.33
CA THR A 6 14.41 -47.44 2.34
C THR A 6 13.37 -46.32 2.17
N ARG A 7 12.18 -46.52 2.76
CA ARG A 7 11.14 -45.48 2.75
C ARG A 7 11.62 -44.17 3.41
N ALA A 8 12.37 -44.26 4.51
CA ALA A 8 12.94 -43.10 5.19
C ALA A 8 13.98 -42.37 4.29
N GLN A 9 14.87 -43.11 3.62
CA GLN A 9 15.83 -42.54 2.67
C GLN A 9 15.12 -41.85 1.50
N ARG A 10 14.02 -42.42 0.96
CA ARG A 10 13.23 -41.77 -0.09
C ARG A 10 12.53 -40.49 0.38
N LEU A 11 12.04 -40.44 1.64
CA LEU A 11 11.46 -39.23 2.21
C LEU A 11 12.49 -38.13 2.44
N ALA A 12 13.74 -38.46 2.65
CA ALA A 12 14.84 -37.51 2.80
C ALA A 12 15.41 -37.01 1.45
N MET A 13 15.02 -37.62 0.31
CA MET A 13 15.47 -37.18 -1.01
C MET A 13 14.82 -35.85 -1.39
N PRO A 14 15.56 -34.92 -2.05
CA PRO A 14 14.99 -33.65 -2.52
C PRO A 14 13.83 -33.90 -3.49
N LEU A 15 12.77 -33.14 -3.36
CA LEU A 15 11.66 -33.15 -4.32
C LEU A 15 12.03 -32.32 -5.55
N ALA A 16 11.95 -32.91 -6.74
CA ALA A 16 12.32 -32.25 -8.00
C ALA A 16 11.65 -30.88 -8.18
N ARG A 17 10.37 -30.75 -7.82
CA ARG A 17 9.64 -29.47 -7.87
C ARG A 17 10.22 -28.38 -6.96
N ASP A 18 10.74 -28.76 -5.79
CA ASP A 18 11.32 -27.82 -4.84
C ASP A 18 12.69 -27.36 -5.35
N VAL A 19 13.49 -28.29 -5.89
CA VAL A 19 14.77 -27.99 -6.55
C VAL A 19 14.57 -27.01 -7.72
N VAL A 20 13.58 -27.23 -8.58
CA VAL A 20 13.29 -26.32 -9.71
C VAL A 20 12.85 -24.93 -9.19
N ARG A 21 12.08 -24.88 -8.11
CA ARG A 21 11.66 -23.62 -7.48
C ARG A 21 12.85 -22.88 -6.88
N ASP A 22 13.74 -23.57 -6.20
CA ASP A 22 14.94 -22.99 -5.60
C ASP A 22 15.90 -22.46 -6.68
N LEU A 23 16.14 -23.23 -7.74
CA LEU A 23 16.90 -22.79 -8.90
C LEU A 23 16.29 -21.55 -9.57
N ALA A 24 14.96 -21.53 -9.73
CA ALA A 24 14.30 -20.33 -10.27
C ALA A 24 14.55 -19.10 -9.39
N ALA A 25 14.51 -19.26 -8.05
CA ALA A 25 14.81 -18.19 -7.11
C ALA A 25 16.29 -17.76 -7.15
N GLU A 26 17.23 -18.70 -7.18
CA GLU A 26 18.68 -18.46 -7.25
C GLU A 26 19.06 -17.67 -8.51
N HIS A 27 18.48 -18.03 -9.67
CA HIS A 27 18.65 -17.27 -10.89
C HIS A 27 17.86 -15.94 -10.93
N GLY A 28 17.23 -15.52 -9.82
CA GLY A 28 16.41 -14.32 -9.75
C GLY A 28 15.13 -14.40 -10.60
N GLY A 29 14.68 -15.61 -10.94
CA GLY A 29 13.45 -15.90 -11.64
C GLY A 29 12.23 -15.81 -10.73
N CYS A 30 11.04 -15.61 -11.29
CA CYS A 30 9.79 -15.64 -10.54
C CYS A 30 9.40 -17.08 -10.20
N VAL A 31 9.15 -17.36 -8.90
CA VAL A 31 8.73 -18.70 -8.45
C VAL A 31 7.23 -18.96 -8.60
N ARG A 32 6.46 -17.98 -9.05
CA ARG A 32 5.00 -18.04 -9.32
C ARG A 32 4.66 -17.27 -10.59
N PRO A 33 5.26 -17.61 -11.75
CA PRO A 33 5.02 -16.87 -12.98
C PRO A 33 3.56 -16.99 -13.41
N VAL A 34 3.01 -15.87 -13.91
CA VAL A 34 1.69 -15.81 -14.53
C VAL A 34 1.86 -16.05 -16.02
N GLN A 35 1.06 -16.94 -16.58
CA GLN A 35 1.05 -17.24 -18.01
C GLN A 35 0.05 -16.30 -18.69
N LEU A 36 0.49 -15.61 -19.73
CA LEU A 36 -0.34 -14.79 -20.60
C LEU A 36 -0.19 -15.29 -22.05
N ARG A 37 -1.27 -15.15 -22.80
CA ARG A 37 -1.28 -15.26 -24.27
C ARG A 37 -1.05 -13.85 -24.82
N ARG A 38 -0.03 -13.71 -25.67
CA ARG A 38 0.29 -12.48 -26.39
C ARG A 38 -0.06 -12.67 -27.86
N THR A 39 -0.97 -11.87 -28.38
CA THR A 39 -1.33 -11.85 -29.79
C THR A 39 -0.75 -10.61 -30.44
N ASP A 40 0.05 -10.78 -31.48
CA ASP A 40 0.54 -9.68 -32.31
C ASP A 40 -0.61 -9.25 -33.23
N LEU A 41 -1.08 -8.02 -33.09
CA LEU A 41 -2.24 -7.51 -33.81
C LEU A 41 -1.97 -7.27 -35.30
N ASP A 42 -0.68 -7.08 -35.69
CA ASP A 42 -0.29 -6.88 -37.08
C ASP A 42 -0.19 -8.21 -37.86
N THR A 43 0.30 -9.25 -37.18
CA THR A 43 0.59 -10.54 -37.83
C THR A 43 -0.37 -11.65 -37.45
N GLY A 44 -1.18 -11.48 -36.41
CA GLY A 44 -2.02 -12.52 -35.82
C GLY A 44 -1.25 -13.61 -35.09
N GLN A 45 0.07 -13.50 -34.94
CA GLN A 45 0.90 -14.51 -34.28
C GLN A 45 0.59 -14.56 -32.78
N ILE A 46 0.39 -15.77 -32.27
CA ILE A 46 0.11 -16.02 -30.85
C ILE A 46 1.35 -16.63 -30.19
N GLU A 47 1.72 -16.08 -29.05
CA GLU A 47 2.86 -16.56 -28.23
C GLU A 47 2.48 -16.69 -26.76
N GLN A 48 2.98 -17.73 -26.11
CA GLN A 48 2.82 -17.90 -24.66
C GLN A 48 3.97 -17.21 -23.92
N VAL A 49 3.64 -16.26 -23.05
CA VAL A 49 4.62 -15.46 -22.31
C VAL A 49 4.45 -15.64 -20.81
N LEU A 50 5.56 -15.88 -20.11
CA LEU A 50 5.58 -15.95 -18.66
C LEU A 50 6.00 -14.62 -18.06
N VAL A 51 5.08 -13.98 -17.34
CA VAL A 51 5.34 -12.70 -16.66
C VAL A 51 5.55 -12.89 -15.17
N PRO A 52 6.38 -12.06 -14.52
CA PRO A 52 6.56 -12.10 -13.07
C PRO A 52 5.25 -11.82 -12.33
N CYS A 53 5.01 -12.55 -11.22
CA CYS A 53 3.80 -12.38 -10.40
C CYS A 53 3.68 -11.01 -9.71
N GLY A 54 4.75 -10.21 -9.65
CA GLY A 54 4.74 -8.87 -9.06
C GLY A 54 4.59 -8.83 -7.54
N HIS A 55 4.60 -9.97 -6.84
CA HIS A 55 4.45 -10.00 -5.38
C HIS A 55 5.60 -9.26 -4.68
N THR A 56 5.23 -8.47 -3.67
CA THR A 56 6.19 -7.68 -2.87
C THR A 56 6.69 -8.40 -1.62
N LEU A 57 6.09 -9.55 -1.26
CA LEU A 57 6.48 -10.34 -0.10
C LEU A 57 7.46 -11.45 -0.50
N ALA A 58 8.59 -11.52 0.20
CA ALA A 58 9.63 -12.52 -0.06
C ALA A 58 9.16 -13.96 0.22
N THR A 59 8.27 -14.15 1.20
CA THR A 59 7.64 -15.44 1.52
C THR A 59 6.79 -15.99 0.38
N VAL A 60 6.27 -15.12 -0.49
CA VAL A 60 5.47 -15.51 -1.67
C VAL A 60 6.34 -15.67 -2.90
N CYS A 61 7.21 -14.69 -3.18
CA CYS A 61 8.15 -14.71 -4.29
C CYS A 61 9.39 -13.86 -4.00
N PRO A 62 10.52 -14.48 -3.60
CA PRO A 62 11.74 -13.76 -3.21
C PRO A 62 12.24 -12.83 -4.32
N SER A 63 12.30 -13.32 -5.55
CA SER A 63 12.85 -12.59 -6.69
C SER A 63 12.00 -11.37 -7.10
N CYS A 64 10.67 -11.47 -7.04
CA CYS A 64 9.79 -10.34 -7.30
C CYS A 64 9.85 -9.31 -6.18
N ALA A 65 9.91 -9.76 -4.93
CA ALA A 65 10.03 -8.92 -3.76
C ALA A 65 11.34 -8.11 -3.78
N GLU A 66 12.48 -8.74 -4.08
CA GLU A 66 13.78 -8.04 -4.17
C GLU A 66 13.80 -7.01 -5.32
N ARG A 67 13.19 -7.33 -6.46
CA ARG A 67 13.02 -6.35 -7.55
C ARG A 67 12.18 -5.14 -7.11
N ALA A 68 11.08 -5.38 -6.41
CA ALA A 68 10.23 -4.31 -5.88
C ALA A 68 10.99 -3.45 -4.86
N LYS A 69 11.78 -4.06 -3.97
CA LYS A 69 12.63 -3.38 -2.99
C LYS A 69 13.70 -2.52 -3.68
N THR A 70 14.40 -3.06 -4.67
CA THR A 70 15.43 -2.34 -5.44
C THR A 70 14.83 -1.11 -6.14
N LEU A 71 13.63 -1.26 -6.73
CA LEU A 71 12.91 -0.16 -7.37
C LEU A 71 12.54 0.94 -6.36
N ARG A 72 12.06 0.56 -5.18
CA ARG A 72 11.76 1.51 -4.10
C ARG A 72 12.99 2.20 -3.54
N ALA A 73 14.11 1.48 -3.45
CA ALA A 73 15.39 2.07 -3.04
C ALA A 73 15.89 3.11 -4.06
N ALA A 74 15.72 2.85 -5.36
CA ALA A 74 16.02 3.81 -6.41
C ALA A 74 15.11 5.05 -6.29
N GLN A 75 13.80 4.86 -6.16
CA GLN A 75 12.84 5.95 -5.95
C GLN A 75 13.20 6.78 -4.70
N CYS A 76 13.54 6.14 -3.59
CA CYS A 76 13.94 6.83 -2.37
C CYS A 76 15.19 7.68 -2.61
N ARG A 77 16.22 7.12 -3.25
CA ARG A 77 17.49 7.80 -3.54
C ARG A 77 17.30 8.99 -4.48
N GLU A 78 16.63 8.79 -5.60
CA GLU A 78 16.40 9.86 -6.57
C GLU A 78 15.65 11.03 -5.93
N GLY A 79 14.58 10.78 -5.18
CA GLY A 79 13.84 11.85 -4.52
C GLY A 79 14.61 12.57 -3.43
N TRP A 80 15.52 11.90 -2.74
CA TRP A 80 16.32 12.53 -1.69
C TRP A 80 17.43 13.44 -2.23
N HIS A 81 17.91 13.16 -3.45
CA HIS A 81 19.03 13.86 -4.08
C HIS A 81 18.60 14.83 -5.20
N LEU A 82 17.30 15.18 -5.27
CA LEU A 82 16.83 16.13 -6.27
C LEU A 82 17.49 17.49 -6.11
N ASP A 83 18.03 17.99 -7.24
CA ASP A 83 18.73 19.26 -7.33
C ASP A 83 17.81 20.41 -7.72
N ALA A 84 16.72 20.11 -8.39
CA ALA A 84 15.73 21.07 -8.87
C ALA A 84 14.31 20.64 -8.46
N GLU A 85 13.37 21.59 -8.52
CA GLU A 85 11.96 21.25 -8.31
C GLU A 85 11.50 20.25 -9.37
N PRO A 86 10.82 19.15 -8.98
CA PRO A 86 10.33 18.18 -9.93
C PRO A 86 9.20 18.78 -10.77
N VAL A 87 9.37 18.74 -12.08
CA VAL A 87 8.30 19.11 -13.01
C VAL A 87 7.38 17.90 -13.18
N ILE A 88 6.10 18.06 -12.80
CA ILE A 88 5.08 17.05 -13.04
C ILE A 88 4.12 17.61 -14.07
N THR A 89 4.22 17.10 -15.29
CA THR A 89 3.24 17.39 -16.34
C THR A 89 2.05 16.45 -16.12
N PRO A 90 0.83 16.97 -15.91
CA PRO A 90 -0.35 16.11 -15.86
C PRO A 90 -0.54 15.39 -17.20
N ASP A 91 -0.91 14.12 -17.13
CA ASP A 91 -1.33 13.38 -18.30
C ASP A 91 -2.56 14.06 -18.91
N GLN A 92 -2.61 14.14 -20.22
CA GLN A 92 -3.82 14.61 -20.90
C GLN A 92 -4.88 13.52 -20.87
N ALA A 93 -6.15 13.93 -20.74
CA ALA A 93 -7.25 12.99 -20.82
C ALA A 93 -7.29 12.38 -22.24
N ASP A 94 -7.44 11.05 -22.29
CA ASP A 94 -7.69 10.33 -23.53
C ASP A 94 -9.15 10.53 -24.00
N ASP A 95 -9.45 10.05 -25.21
CA ASP A 95 -10.76 10.26 -25.83
C ASP A 95 -11.90 9.56 -25.03
N VAL A 96 -11.63 8.41 -24.44
CA VAL A 96 -12.60 7.70 -23.59
C VAL A 96 -12.88 8.47 -22.30
N GLN A 97 -11.85 8.99 -21.68
CA GLN A 97 -11.97 9.83 -20.48
C GLN A 97 -12.75 11.12 -20.75
N ARG A 98 -12.51 11.75 -21.92
CA ARG A 98 -13.27 12.93 -22.36
C ARG A 98 -14.72 12.60 -22.58
N MET A 99 -15.01 11.52 -23.31
CA MET A 99 -16.36 11.04 -23.58
C MET A 99 -17.18 10.88 -22.28
N TRP A 100 -16.62 10.25 -21.25
CA TRP A 100 -17.33 10.09 -19.98
C TRP A 100 -17.65 11.42 -19.31
N VAL A 101 -16.72 12.39 -19.37
CA VAL A 101 -16.96 13.73 -18.79
C VAL A 101 -17.98 14.51 -19.62
N GLU A 102 -18.01 14.34 -20.93
CA GLU A 102 -19.01 14.94 -21.83
C GLU A 102 -20.41 14.40 -21.51
N HIS A 103 -20.58 13.08 -21.43
CA HIS A 103 -21.86 12.47 -21.03
C HIS A 103 -22.32 12.94 -19.64
N ARG A 104 -21.36 13.09 -18.72
CA ARG A 104 -21.67 13.60 -17.37
C ARG A 104 -22.13 15.05 -17.39
N ALA A 105 -21.59 15.87 -18.31
CA ALA A 105 -21.99 17.25 -18.48
C ALA A 105 -23.39 17.38 -19.11
N GLU A 106 -23.69 16.56 -20.12
CA GLU A 106 -25.00 16.50 -20.77
C GLU A 106 -26.09 16.10 -19.74
N ASN A 107 -25.88 15.00 -19.03
CA ASN A 107 -26.85 14.55 -18.02
C ASN A 107 -27.00 15.56 -16.86
N GLN A 108 -25.94 16.29 -16.50
CA GLN A 108 -26.07 17.35 -15.51
C GLN A 108 -26.95 18.50 -16.01
N GLN A 109 -26.85 18.85 -17.29
CA GLN A 109 -27.69 19.90 -17.88
C GLN A 109 -29.16 19.48 -17.89
N ASP A 110 -29.45 18.22 -18.28
CA ASP A 110 -30.82 17.68 -18.27
C ASP A 110 -31.40 17.64 -16.85
N ARG A 111 -30.61 17.22 -15.90
CA ARG A 111 -30.97 17.21 -14.47
C ARG A 111 -31.31 18.62 -13.98
N ASP A 112 -30.49 19.61 -14.27
CA ASP A 112 -30.69 20.99 -13.82
C ASP A 112 -31.92 21.63 -14.51
N GLN A 113 -32.24 21.26 -15.76
CA GLN A 113 -33.45 21.68 -16.46
C GLN A 113 -34.71 21.03 -15.86
N ALA A 114 -34.67 19.72 -15.53
CA ALA A 114 -35.76 19.03 -14.89
C ALA A 114 -36.05 19.62 -13.50
N ASP A 115 -35.03 19.89 -12.71
CA ASP A 115 -35.13 20.52 -11.37
C ASP A 115 -35.76 21.92 -11.47
N ALA A 116 -35.30 22.73 -12.43
CA ALA A 116 -35.87 24.07 -12.68
C ALA A 116 -37.34 24.03 -13.12
N ALA A 117 -37.77 22.95 -13.79
CA ALA A 117 -39.14 22.70 -14.22
C ALA A 117 -40.00 22.05 -13.12
N GLY A 118 -39.43 21.71 -11.96
CA GLY A 118 -40.11 21.04 -10.84
C GLY A 118 -40.41 19.56 -11.09
N HIS A 119 -39.70 18.92 -12.01
CA HIS A 119 -39.82 17.49 -12.30
C HIS A 119 -38.94 16.67 -11.35
N ASP A 120 -39.28 15.39 -11.20
CA ASP A 120 -38.45 14.44 -10.45
C ASP A 120 -37.11 14.24 -11.15
N THR A 121 -36.02 14.29 -10.38
CA THR A 121 -34.64 14.16 -10.87
C THR A 121 -33.97 12.86 -10.44
N ALA A 122 -34.69 11.95 -9.78
CA ALA A 122 -34.10 10.75 -9.15
C ALA A 122 -33.35 9.86 -10.15
N GLU A 123 -33.91 9.60 -11.33
CA GLU A 123 -33.26 8.79 -12.38
C GLU A 123 -31.99 9.49 -12.92
N LEU A 124 -32.04 10.80 -13.11
CA LEU A 124 -30.89 11.58 -13.59
C LEU A 124 -29.79 11.68 -12.53
N ASP A 125 -30.16 11.74 -11.24
CA ASP A 125 -29.21 11.72 -10.13
C ASP A 125 -28.53 10.33 -10.02
N GLU A 126 -29.25 9.23 -10.25
CA GLU A 126 -28.69 7.87 -10.30
C GLU A 126 -27.72 7.71 -11.47
N LEU A 127 -28.09 8.14 -12.66
CA LEU A 127 -27.22 8.13 -13.84
C LEU A 127 -25.98 8.99 -13.63
N ASN A 128 -26.11 10.15 -12.98
CA ASN A 128 -24.95 10.97 -12.59
C ASN A 128 -23.98 10.24 -11.66
N ALA A 129 -24.48 9.45 -10.71
CA ALA A 129 -23.67 8.65 -9.81
C ALA A 129 -22.91 7.52 -10.55
N GLU A 130 -23.57 6.86 -11.51
CA GLU A 130 -22.96 5.84 -12.36
C GLU A 130 -21.85 6.44 -13.25
N LEU A 131 -22.11 7.58 -13.88
CA LEU A 131 -21.13 8.28 -14.70
C LEU A 131 -19.91 8.75 -13.87
N ASP A 132 -20.12 9.25 -12.64
CA ASP A 132 -19.03 9.62 -11.74
C ASP A 132 -18.18 8.39 -11.35
N GLU A 133 -18.79 7.20 -11.22
CA GLU A 133 -18.08 5.95 -10.98
C GLU A 133 -17.25 5.53 -12.22
N GLU A 134 -17.80 5.62 -13.44
CA GLU A 134 -17.06 5.32 -14.68
C GLU A 134 -15.91 6.31 -14.92
N ILE A 135 -16.12 7.60 -14.66
CA ILE A 135 -15.06 8.62 -14.70
C ILE A 135 -13.93 8.25 -13.73
N SER A 136 -14.27 7.86 -12.49
CA SER A 136 -13.27 7.40 -11.52
C SER A 136 -12.57 6.11 -11.96
N ARG A 137 -13.32 5.17 -12.55
CA ARG A 137 -12.81 3.88 -13.04
C ARG A 137 -11.90 4.05 -14.25
N SER A 138 -12.15 5.05 -15.10
CA SER A 138 -11.28 5.41 -16.23
C SER A 138 -9.92 6.01 -15.82
N GLY A 139 -9.73 6.30 -14.51
CA GLY A 139 -8.47 6.81 -13.97
C GLY A 139 -8.41 8.33 -13.79
N ILE A 140 -9.49 9.05 -14.06
CA ILE A 140 -9.61 10.48 -13.74
C ILE A 140 -9.65 10.64 -12.21
N ARG A 141 -8.92 11.62 -11.68
CA ARG A 141 -8.83 11.88 -10.24
C ARG A 141 -9.73 13.02 -9.81
N GLY A 142 -10.40 12.79 -8.70
CA GLY A 142 -11.32 13.78 -8.12
C GLY A 142 -12.72 13.61 -8.67
N ASN A 143 -13.64 14.38 -8.15
CA ASN A 143 -15.02 14.42 -8.61
C ASN A 143 -15.21 15.58 -9.57
N VAL A 144 -16.00 15.39 -10.61
CA VAL A 144 -16.36 16.44 -11.57
C VAL A 144 -17.04 17.60 -10.87
N LEU A 145 -17.97 17.31 -9.98
CA LEU A 145 -18.55 18.29 -9.08
C LEU A 145 -18.04 18.07 -7.65
N PRO A 146 -17.82 19.14 -6.88
CA PRO A 146 -17.52 19.00 -5.47
C PRO A 146 -18.66 18.26 -4.78
N ASN A 147 -18.33 17.21 -4.03
CA ASN A 147 -19.31 16.45 -3.27
C ASN A 147 -20.05 17.40 -2.31
N ARG A 148 -21.30 17.71 -2.62
CA ARG A 148 -22.16 18.63 -1.85
C ARG A 148 -22.64 18.01 -0.52
N MET A 149 -22.27 16.78 -0.21
CA MET A 149 -22.53 16.25 1.13
C MET A 149 -21.96 17.23 2.15
N ALA A 150 -22.85 17.83 2.89
CA ALA A 150 -22.51 18.78 3.96
C ALA A 150 -21.34 18.21 4.77
N ARG A 151 -20.20 18.91 4.77
CA ARG A 151 -19.07 18.52 5.61
C ARG A 151 -19.61 18.42 7.01
N ARG A 152 -19.75 17.22 7.52
CA ARG A 152 -20.22 17.00 8.88
C ARG A 152 -19.29 17.78 9.81
N HIS A 153 -19.82 18.73 10.54
CA HIS A 153 -19.07 19.66 11.41
C HIS A 153 -18.12 18.94 12.38
N ARG A 154 -18.41 17.66 12.69
CA ARG A 154 -17.64 16.82 13.61
C ARG A 154 -16.22 16.54 13.16
N SER A 155 -15.94 16.42 11.85
CA SER A 155 -14.58 16.18 11.35
C SER A 155 -13.62 17.35 11.61
N THR A 156 -14.16 18.53 11.95
CA THR A 156 -13.41 19.75 12.25
C THR A 156 -13.33 20.07 13.75
N ARG A 157 -14.03 19.30 14.61
CA ARG A 157 -14.01 19.51 16.07
C ARG A 157 -12.58 19.30 16.58
N ARG A 158 -12.03 20.36 17.12
CA ARG A 158 -10.66 20.37 17.61
C ARG A 158 -10.61 19.85 19.05
N ARG A 159 -9.59 19.07 19.37
CA ARG A 159 -9.27 18.70 20.75
C ARG A 159 -8.80 19.92 21.52
N GLN A 160 -9.32 20.11 22.72
CA GLN A 160 -8.97 21.23 23.59
C GLN A 160 -7.56 21.09 24.19
N ASP A 161 -7.09 19.84 24.37
CA ASP A 161 -5.78 19.50 24.91
C ASP A 161 -4.64 19.53 23.87
N ALA A 162 -4.94 19.80 22.59
CA ALA A 162 -3.93 19.88 21.55
C ALA A 162 -3.41 21.33 21.40
N PRO A 163 -2.07 21.54 21.40
CA PRO A 163 -1.50 22.87 21.27
C PRO A 163 -1.83 23.53 19.93
N ASP A 164 -1.84 24.85 19.90
CA ASP A 164 -1.97 25.62 18.67
C ASP A 164 -0.68 25.57 17.88
N LEU A 165 -0.79 25.44 16.55
CA LEU A 165 0.31 25.54 15.63
C LEU A 165 0.18 26.76 14.74
N PRO A 166 1.28 27.46 14.45
CA PRO A 166 1.32 28.48 13.40
C PRO A 166 0.86 27.90 12.07
N ARG A 167 -0.02 28.58 11.36
CA ARG A 167 -0.49 28.18 10.03
C ARG A 167 0.03 29.17 8.99
N ARG A 168 1.10 28.78 8.31
CA ARG A 168 1.69 29.56 7.21
C ARG A 168 1.05 29.13 5.88
N PRO A 169 0.89 30.02 4.91
CA PRO A 169 0.59 29.65 3.54
C PRO A 169 1.66 28.67 3.02
N VAL A 170 1.21 27.61 2.35
CA VAL A 170 2.11 26.58 1.83
C VAL A 170 2.56 26.97 0.43
N ALA A 171 3.81 27.42 0.31
CA ALA A 171 4.43 27.69 -0.98
C ALA A 171 4.57 26.38 -1.80
N PRO A 172 4.46 26.43 -3.13
CA PRO A 172 4.50 25.23 -3.98
C PRO A 172 5.88 24.57 -4.09
N ARG A 173 6.92 25.20 -3.57
CA ARG A 173 8.28 24.62 -3.55
C ARG A 173 8.33 23.35 -2.72
N THR A 174 9.11 22.38 -3.18
CA THR A 174 9.27 21.06 -2.53
C THR A 174 10.64 20.87 -1.89
N ILE A 175 11.60 21.72 -2.25
CA ILE A 175 12.94 21.73 -1.68
C ILE A 175 12.94 22.69 -0.49
N GLY A 176 13.47 22.23 0.65
CA GLY A 176 13.64 23.03 1.86
C GLY A 176 14.68 24.15 1.68
N LYS A 177 15.08 24.78 2.77
CA LYS A 177 16.15 25.80 2.73
C LYS A 177 17.45 25.20 2.19
N THR A 178 18.11 25.97 1.31
CA THR A 178 19.41 25.66 0.76
C THR A 178 20.44 26.60 1.39
N TYR A 179 21.60 26.10 1.74
CA TYR A 179 22.68 26.87 2.33
C TYR A 179 23.88 26.82 1.39
N THR A 180 24.47 27.96 1.11
CA THR A 180 25.70 28.06 0.32
C THR A 180 26.86 28.39 1.25
N ALA A 181 27.88 27.55 1.26
CA ALA A 181 29.11 27.79 2.01
C ALA A 181 29.99 28.86 1.35
N PRO A 182 30.95 29.44 2.04
CA PRO A 182 31.86 30.46 1.48
C PRO A 182 32.67 30.00 0.27
N ASP A 183 32.90 28.70 0.13
CA ASP A 183 33.56 28.06 -1.02
C ASP A 183 32.64 27.82 -2.23
N GLY A 184 31.37 28.27 -2.14
CA GLY A 184 30.35 28.09 -3.17
C GLY A 184 29.62 26.74 -3.11
N ALA A 185 30.00 25.82 -2.22
CA ALA A 185 29.31 24.53 -2.08
C ALA A 185 27.88 24.73 -1.55
N THR A 186 26.91 24.09 -2.21
CA THR A 186 25.51 24.19 -1.85
C THR A 186 25.08 22.98 -1.05
N PHE A 187 24.52 23.20 0.14
CA PHE A 187 24.05 22.16 1.04
C PHE A 187 22.52 22.19 1.10
N ARG A 188 21.91 21.01 0.94
CA ARG A 188 20.48 20.78 1.06
C ARG A 188 20.22 19.84 2.24
N PRO A 189 20.10 20.39 3.46
CA PRO A 189 19.89 19.56 4.63
C PRO A 189 18.52 18.88 4.56
N SER A 190 18.49 17.64 4.97
CA SER A 190 17.29 16.82 5.10
C SER A 190 17.30 16.13 6.47
N MET A 191 16.23 15.44 6.80
CA MET A 191 16.15 14.72 8.07
C MET A 191 15.65 13.31 7.88
N PHE A 192 16.10 12.45 8.77
CA PHE A 192 15.55 11.14 9.01
C PHE A 192 14.85 11.15 10.37
N LEU A 193 13.54 10.90 10.35
CA LEU A 193 12.69 10.93 11.55
C LEU A 193 12.24 9.51 11.89
N THR A 194 12.11 9.24 13.17
CA THR A 194 11.55 7.99 13.70
C THR A 194 10.45 8.36 14.69
N LEU A 195 9.22 7.99 14.38
CA LEU A 195 8.02 8.35 15.13
C LEU A 195 7.26 7.09 15.51
N THR A 196 6.61 7.11 16.68
CA THR A 196 5.88 5.95 17.20
C THR A 196 4.58 6.40 17.84
N CYS A 197 3.52 5.60 17.73
CA CYS A 197 2.29 5.78 18.48
C CYS A 197 2.52 5.55 19.99
N ASP A 198 1.56 5.99 20.79
CA ASP A 198 1.61 5.92 22.25
C ASP A 198 1.64 4.46 22.77
N SER A 199 1.75 4.29 24.08
CA SER A 199 1.77 2.97 24.70
C SER A 199 0.34 2.45 24.91
N TYR A 200 0.18 1.13 24.79
CA TYR A 200 -1.07 0.42 25.03
C TYR A 200 -1.07 -0.36 26.33
N GLY A 201 0.00 -0.26 27.10
CA GLY A 201 0.20 -0.94 28.36
C GLY A 201 1.69 -1.10 28.70
N LYS A 202 1.98 -1.65 29.88
CA LYS A 202 3.34 -1.92 30.32
C LYS A 202 3.88 -3.17 29.62
N VAL A 203 5.06 -3.04 29.01
CA VAL A 203 5.72 -4.13 28.28
C VAL A 203 7.11 -4.39 28.84
N GLY A 204 7.58 -5.63 28.71
CA GLY A 204 8.95 -6.04 29.02
C GLY A 204 9.97 -5.57 27.98
N ALA A 205 11.23 -5.88 28.19
CA ALA A 205 12.32 -5.54 27.28
C ALA A 205 12.21 -6.25 25.92
N ASP A 206 11.54 -7.39 25.86
CA ASP A 206 11.24 -8.16 24.66
C ASP A 206 10.04 -7.60 23.87
N GLY A 207 9.34 -6.60 24.41
CA GLY A 207 8.18 -5.94 23.82
C GLY A 207 6.84 -6.62 24.14
N THR A 208 6.83 -7.74 24.87
CA THR A 208 5.58 -8.40 25.27
C THR A 208 4.96 -7.75 26.52
N PRO A 209 3.61 -7.77 26.67
CA PRO A 209 2.97 -7.24 27.86
C PRO A 209 3.38 -8.02 29.11
N ALA A 210 3.56 -7.31 30.22
CA ALA A 210 3.82 -7.93 31.52
C ALA A 210 2.67 -8.88 31.93
N THR A 211 1.44 -8.44 31.67
CA THR A 211 0.21 -9.24 31.75
C THR A 211 -0.60 -9.00 30.49
N PRO A 212 -1.01 -10.02 29.74
CA PRO A 212 -1.75 -9.85 28.48
C PRO A 212 -3.00 -8.99 28.63
N ASP A 213 -3.76 -9.14 29.73
CA ASP A 213 -5.01 -8.43 29.97
C ASP A 213 -4.82 -6.93 30.29
N SER A 214 -3.59 -6.51 30.62
CA SER A 214 -3.25 -5.11 30.87
C SER A 214 -2.86 -4.35 29.59
N TYR A 215 -2.90 -5.01 28.42
CA TYR A 215 -2.55 -4.43 27.14
C TYR A 215 -3.80 -4.18 26.31
N ASP A 216 -4.00 -2.95 25.89
CA ASP A 216 -5.15 -2.53 25.09
C ASP A 216 -4.97 -2.89 23.60
N TYR A 217 -5.30 -4.13 23.26
CA TYR A 217 -5.23 -4.64 21.89
C TYR A 217 -6.23 -3.97 20.95
N GLN A 218 -7.37 -3.53 21.46
CA GLN A 218 -8.36 -2.84 20.64
C GLN A 218 -7.86 -1.48 20.19
N ARG A 219 -7.27 -0.72 21.11
CA ARG A 219 -6.63 0.56 20.78
C ARG A 219 -5.45 0.37 19.83
N ALA A 220 -4.63 -0.66 20.03
CA ALA A 220 -3.53 -0.99 19.12
C ALA A 220 -4.03 -1.35 17.71
N ALA A 221 -5.14 -2.09 17.61
CA ALA A 221 -5.78 -2.44 16.35
C ALA A 221 -6.31 -1.17 15.62
N ARG A 222 -6.99 -0.28 16.34
CA ARG A 222 -7.50 0.98 15.79
C ARG A 222 -6.38 1.91 15.35
N ASP A 223 -5.31 2.03 16.12
CA ASP A 223 -4.13 2.82 15.72
C ASP A 223 -3.50 2.25 14.45
N ALA A 224 -3.39 0.93 14.30
CA ALA A 224 -2.86 0.31 13.08
C ALA A 224 -3.74 0.59 11.85
N LEU A 225 -5.07 0.49 12.00
CA LEU A 225 -6.05 0.77 10.94
C LEU A 225 -6.01 2.23 10.48
N HIS A 226 -5.88 3.17 11.42
CA HIS A 226 -5.98 4.60 11.16
C HIS A 226 -4.62 5.31 11.08
N PHE A 227 -3.50 4.56 11.16
CA PHE A 227 -2.16 5.15 11.15
C PHE A 227 -1.86 5.97 9.90
N ALA A 228 -2.31 5.52 8.72
CA ALA A 228 -2.09 6.27 7.49
C ALA A 228 -2.76 7.66 7.53
N ALA A 229 -3.97 7.75 8.08
CA ALA A 229 -4.67 9.02 8.23
C ALA A 229 -4.01 9.93 9.29
N LEU A 230 -3.50 9.36 10.38
CA LEU A 230 -2.69 10.09 11.36
C LEU A 230 -1.41 10.67 10.71
N PHE A 231 -0.73 9.86 9.89
CA PHE A 231 0.47 10.28 9.18
C PHE A 231 0.17 11.40 8.16
N ASP A 232 -0.92 11.32 7.43
CA ASP A 232 -1.36 12.39 6.52
C ASP A 232 -1.61 13.70 7.27
N ARG A 233 -2.20 13.65 8.49
CA ARG A 233 -2.35 14.82 9.36
C ARG A 233 -1.02 15.40 9.79
N LEU A 234 -0.05 14.56 10.13
CA LEU A 234 1.31 15.01 10.45
C LEU A 234 1.94 15.79 9.28
N ILE A 235 1.87 15.24 8.09
CA ILE A 235 2.43 15.89 6.90
C ILE A 235 1.73 17.23 6.61
N GLN A 236 0.40 17.30 6.74
CA GLN A 236 -0.34 18.54 6.60
C GLN A 236 0.07 19.59 7.65
N ASN A 237 0.23 19.18 8.89
CA ASN A 237 0.69 20.06 9.97
C ASN A 237 2.11 20.55 9.74
N LEU A 238 3.04 19.66 9.34
CA LEU A 238 4.41 20.03 8.98
C LEU A 238 4.45 21.04 7.83
N ARG A 239 3.67 20.82 6.75
CA ARG A 239 3.59 21.75 5.61
C ARG A 239 3.11 23.13 6.04
N ARG A 240 2.02 23.20 6.82
CA ARG A 240 1.47 24.47 7.33
C ARG A 240 2.41 25.16 8.32
N PHE A 241 3.10 24.39 9.14
CA PHE A 241 4.08 24.92 10.10
C PHE A 241 5.32 25.47 9.39
N LEU A 242 5.86 24.74 8.41
CA LEU A 242 7.07 25.10 7.69
C LEU A 242 6.82 26.08 6.54
N GLY A 243 5.59 26.17 6.01
CA GLY A 243 5.20 27.08 4.94
C GLY A 243 5.66 26.64 3.53
N TYR A 244 5.94 25.35 3.31
CA TYR A 244 6.24 24.81 1.98
C TYR A 244 5.72 23.37 1.80
N ASP A 245 5.63 22.91 0.55
CA ASP A 245 5.13 21.56 0.21
C ASP A 245 6.18 20.48 0.52
N LEU A 246 6.37 20.22 1.81
CA LEU A 246 7.31 19.23 2.33
C LEU A 246 7.08 17.86 1.65
N GLN A 247 8.14 17.29 1.11
CA GLN A 247 8.13 15.97 0.52
C GLN A 247 8.78 14.93 1.43
N TYR A 248 8.29 13.70 1.33
CA TYR A 248 8.71 12.61 2.20
C TYR A 248 8.72 11.25 1.50
N PHE A 249 9.55 10.36 2.02
CA PHE A 249 9.51 8.92 1.79
C PHE A 249 9.49 8.23 3.16
N ALA A 250 8.47 7.43 3.42
CA ALA A 250 8.30 6.79 4.72
C ALA A 250 8.08 5.28 4.62
N ALA A 251 8.58 4.56 5.62
CA ALA A 251 8.36 3.14 5.82
C ALA A 251 7.70 2.90 7.17
N VAL A 252 6.55 2.22 7.15
CA VAL A 252 5.76 1.89 8.34
C VAL A 252 6.00 0.46 8.74
N GLU A 253 6.21 0.23 10.03
CA GLU A 253 6.35 -1.09 10.63
C GLU A 253 5.80 -1.09 12.07
N PRO A 254 5.34 -2.23 12.59
CA PRO A 254 5.05 -2.35 14.01
C PRO A 254 6.35 -2.47 14.80
N GLN A 255 6.42 -1.85 15.98
CA GLN A 255 7.45 -2.15 16.97
C GLN A 255 7.26 -3.53 17.58
N LYS A 256 8.24 -4.02 18.37
CA LYS A 256 8.10 -5.25 19.14
C LYS A 256 6.86 -5.25 20.05
N ARG A 257 6.47 -4.08 20.55
CA ARG A 257 5.24 -3.87 21.35
C ARG A 257 3.99 -3.65 20.51
N LEU A 258 4.00 -3.95 19.21
CA LEU A 258 2.90 -3.82 18.24
C LEU A 258 2.42 -2.38 17.94
N ALA A 259 3.02 -1.36 18.54
CA ALA A 259 2.67 0.02 18.21
C ALA A 259 3.12 0.39 16.80
N PRO A 260 2.30 1.11 16.03
CA PRO A 260 2.70 1.68 14.75
C PRO A 260 3.94 2.56 14.90
N HIS A 261 4.90 2.32 14.02
CA HIS A 261 6.20 2.96 13.99
C HIS A 261 6.54 3.33 12.56
N VAL A 262 7.03 4.53 12.37
CA VAL A 262 7.36 5.03 11.03
C VAL A 262 8.73 5.66 10.99
N HIS A 263 9.49 5.28 9.98
CA HIS A 263 10.73 5.94 9.60
C HIS A 263 10.46 6.82 8.39
N VAL A 264 10.86 8.07 8.46
CA VAL A 264 10.54 9.09 7.46
C VAL A 264 11.78 9.85 7.03
N ALA A 265 12.10 9.81 5.76
CA ALA A 265 12.99 10.76 5.14
C ALA A 265 12.20 12.00 4.70
N ILE A 266 12.61 13.18 5.08
CA ILE A 266 12.01 14.45 4.65
C ILE A 266 13.05 15.33 3.96
N ARG A 267 12.62 16.08 2.92
CA ARG A 267 13.43 17.14 2.32
C ARG A 267 13.26 18.43 3.10
N GLY A 268 14.35 18.87 3.75
CA GLY A 268 14.36 20.02 4.64
C GLY A 268 14.49 19.63 6.11
N THR A 269 14.50 20.61 6.97
CA THR A 269 14.76 20.45 8.39
C THR A 269 13.67 21.09 9.24
N VAL A 270 13.49 20.53 10.41
CA VAL A 270 12.65 21.04 11.50
C VAL A 270 13.42 20.83 12.81
N SER A 271 13.43 21.81 13.69
CA SER A 271 14.10 21.65 14.99
C SER A 271 13.40 20.61 15.85
N ARG A 272 14.12 19.99 16.79
CA ARG A 272 13.52 19.02 17.74
C ARG A 272 12.40 19.65 18.58
N ALA A 273 12.50 20.92 18.94
CA ALA A 273 11.47 21.65 19.69
C ALA A 273 10.20 21.83 18.85
N GLU A 274 10.35 22.32 17.63
CA GLU A 274 9.25 22.48 16.68
C GLU A 274 8.58 21.14 16.33
N LEU A 275 9.37 20.09 16.07
CA LEU A 275 8.82 18.76 15.80
C LEU A 275 8.00 18.23 16.99
N ARG A 276 8.46 18.47 18.23
CA ARG A 276 7.70 18.10 19.43
C ARG A 276 6.34 18.81 19.49
N GLN A 277 6.30 20.11 19.17
CA GLN A 277 5.03 20.88 19.12
C GLN A 277 4.10 20.34 18.03
N VAL A 278 4.65 20.06 16.82
CA VAL A 278 3.87 19.51 15.72
C VAL A 278 3.31 18.14 16.07
N LEU A 279 4.11 17.26 16.67
CA LEU A 279 3.66 15.93 17.08
C LEU A 279 2.55 16.01 18.15
N ALA A 280 2.71 16.88 19.16
CA ALA A 280 1.71 17.07 20.20
C ALA A 280 0.37 17.62 19.66
N ALA A 281 0.43 18.44 18.60
CA ALA A 281 -0.75 18.97 17.93
C ALA A 281 -1.33 18.04 16.87
N THR A 282 -0.69 16.91 16.59
CA THR A 282 -1.12 15.99 15.54
C THR A 282 -1.92 14.83 16.11
N TYR A 283 -3.15 14.73 15.67
CA TYR A 283 -4.06 13.63 16.01
C TYR A 283 -5.01 13.36 14.84
N HIS A 284 -5.61 12.17 14.82
CA HIS A 284 -6.67 11.79 13.91
C HIS A 284 -7.86 11.27 14.72
N GLN A 285 -8.99 11.98 14.65
CA GLN A 285 -10.26 11.56 15.24
C GLN A 285 -11.05 10.73 14.24
N VAL A 286 -11.48 9.56 14.66
CA VAL A 286 -12.29 8.62 13.88
C VAL A 286 -13.74 8.80 14.29
N TRP A 287 -14.50 9.53 13.51
CA TRP A 287 -15.93 9.77 13.69
C TRP A 287 -16.73 8.72 12.92
N TRP A 288 -16.75 7.52 13.45
CA TRP A 288 -17.53 6.40 12.96
C TRP A 288 -18.61 6.01 13.97
N PRO A 289 -19.64 5.24 13.55
CA PRO A 289 -20.63 4.72 14.49
C PRO A 289 -19.96 4.01 15.68
N PRO A 290 -20.60 3.99 16.85
CA PRO A 290 -20.06 3.32 18.03
C PRO A 290 -19.80 1.83 17.77
N ALA A 291 -18.62 1.33 18.14
CA ALA A 291 -18.21 -0.07 18.04
C ALA A 291 -17.59 -0.54 19.38
N GLY A 292 -18.18 -0.11 20.50
CA GLY A 292 -17.74 -0.50 21.84
C GLY A 292 -18.56 -1.62 22.46
N LYS A 293 -19.86 -1.72 22.09
CA LYS A 293 -20.78 -2.74 22.62
C LYS A 293 -21.18 -3.70 21.50
N ILE A 294 -21.03 -5.00 21.75
CA ILE A 294 -21.47 -6.06 20.85
C ILE A 294 -23.00 -6.16 20.95
N SER A 295 -23.69 -5.94 19.83
CA SER A 295 -25.14 -6.11 19.71
C SER A 295 -25.51 -7.50 19.23
N HIS A 296 -24.69 -8.07 18.31
CA HIS A 296 -24.93 -9.40 17.73
C HIS A 296 -23.65 -10.24 17.83
N ASP A 297 -23.75 -11.40 18.47
CA ASP A 297 -22.69 -12.40 18.56
C ASP A 297 -22.79 -13.43 17.41
N ASP A 298 -21.90 -14.41 17.41
CA ASP A 298 -21.86 -15.43 16.35
C ASP A 298 -23.10 -16.36 16.34
N ALA A 299 -23.87 -16.41 17.46
CA ALA A 299 -25.10 -17.20 17.58
C ALA A 299 -26.37 -16.43 17.12
N HIS A 300 -26.33 -15.10 17.17
CA HIS A 300 -27.47 -14.23 16.90
C HIS A 300 -27.08 -13.17 15.85
N LEU A 301 -26.68 -13.63 14.68
CA LEU A 301 -26.31 -12.74 13.59
C LEU A 301 -27.54 -12.13 12.91
N PRO A 302 -27.45 -10.87 12.44
CA PRO A 302 -28.50 -10.25 11.62
C PRO A 302 -28.76 -11.06 10.34
N VAL A 303 -30.02 -11.09 9.93
CA VAL A 303 -30.49 -11.86 8.77
C VAL A 303 -30.70 -10.93 7.58
N TRP A 304 -30.30 -11.37 6.40
CA TRP A 304 -30.54 -10.64 5.15
C TRP A 304 -31.99 -10.74 4.72
N HIS A 305 -32.63 -9.61 4.42
CA HIS A 305 -33.96 -9.53 3.86
C HIS A 305 -33.87 -9.12 2.39
N GLU A 306 -34.07 -10.06 1.49
CA GLU A 306 -33.84 -9.92 0.05
C GLU A 306 -34.65 -8.79 -0.59
N ALA A 307 -35.95 -8.73 -0.28
CA ALA A 307 -36.86 -7.76 -0.89
C ALA A 307 -36.51 -6.29 -0.59
N SER A 308 -35.84 -6.00 0.55
CA SER A 308 -35.44 -4.65 0.93
C SER A 308 -33.95 -4.39 0.77
N GLY A 309 -33.14 -5.42 0.46
CA GLY A 309 -31.68 -5.29 0.42
C GLY A 309 -31.06 -4.86 1.77
N ARG A 310 -31.66 -5.28 2.89
CA ARG A 310 -31.26 -4.84 4.23
C ARG A 310 -31.10 -6.01 5.21
N TYR A 311 -30.27 -5.79 6.22
CA TYR A 311 -30.17 -6.70 7.37
C TYR A 311 -31.18 -6.32 8.43
N LEU A 312 -31.81 -7.33 9.04
CA LEU A 312 -32.72 -7.19 10.19
C LEU A 312 -32.16 -7.93 11.40
N ASP A 313 -32.51 -7.44 12.58
CA ASP A 313 -32.26 -8.11 13.85
C ASP A 313 -33.26 -9.27 14.00
N PRO A 314 -32.79 -10.53 14.11
CA PRO A 314 -33.70 -11.68 14.23
C PRO A 314 -34.51 -11.69 15.52
N ALA A 315 -34.06 -10.98 16.58
CA ALA A 315 -34.76 -10.92 17.86
C ALA A 315 -35.92 -9.93 17.86
N THR A 316 -35.79 -8.81 17.14
CA THR A 316 -36.81 -7.75 17.11
C THR A 316 -37.60 -7.71 15.81
N GLY A 317 -37.04 -8.25 14.72
CA GLY A 317 -37.60 -8.12 13.37
C GLY A 317 -37.38 -6.73 12.75
N GLU A 318 -36.65 -5.83 13.41
CA GLU A 318 -36.38 -4.48 12.93
C GLU A 318 -35.16 -4.47 11.99
N PHE A 319 -35.19 -3.58 11.00
CA PHE A 319 -34.04 -3.38 10.12
C PHE A 319 -32.92 -2.65 10.87
N LEU A 320 -31.69 -3.11 10.70
CA LEU A 320 -30.54 -2.39 11.22
C LEU A 320 -30.45 -0.99 10.61
N PRO A 321 -30.07 0.03 11.40
CA PRO A 321 -29.75 1.35 10.85
C PRO A 321 -28.64 1.21 9.82
N THR A 322 -28.74 1.95 8.72
CA THR A 322 -27.64 2.02 7.75
C THR A 322 -26.42 2.68 8.39
N TRP A 323 -25.27 2.50 7.78
CA TRP A 323 -24.03 3.13 8.27
C TRP A 323 -24.16 4.67 8.30
N ASP A 324 -24.91 5.25 7.37
CA ASP A 324 -25.14 6.70 7.33
C ASP A 324 -26.12 7.14 8.42
N ASP A 325 -27.23 6.40 8.66
CA ASP A 325 -28.16 6.69 9.77
C ASP A 325 -27.44 6.61 11.12
N ALA A 326 -26.64 5.55 11.33
CA ALA A 326 -25.87 5.37 12.55
C ALA A 326 -24.80 6.45 12.75
N LEU A 327 -24.26 6.97 11.65
CA LEU A 327 -23.32 8.08 11.69
C LEU A 327 -24.04 9.42 11.98
N ASP A 328 -25.25 9.62 11.48
CA ASP A 328 -26.06 10.82 11.74
C ASP A 328 -26.63 10.85 13.16
N ALA A 329 -26.81 9.67 13.76
CA ALA A 329 -27.23 9.53 15.15
C ALA A 329 -26.17 9.97 16.18
N ILE A 330 -24.90 10.17 15.78
CA ILE A 330 -23.85 10.66 16.67
C ILE A 330 -24.15 12.12 17.06
N GLY A 331 -24.36 12.41 18.34
CA GLY A 331 -24.63 13.74 18.88
C GLY A 331 -23.41 14.68 18.88
N ASP A 332 -23.65 15.96 19.12
CA ASP A 332 -22.57 16.96 19.17
C ASP A 332 -21.69 16.82 20.42
N ASP A 333 -22.24 16.21 21.48
CA ASP A 333 -21.54 15.95 22.73
C ASP A 333 -20.85 14.58 22.76
N ASP A 334 -21.06 13.74 21.74
CA ASP A 334 -20.44 12.41 21.66
C ASP A 334 -18.93 12.50 21.41
N GLU A 335 -18.20 11.51 21.93
CA GLU A 335 -16.77 11.35 21.67
C GLU A 335 -16.52 10.55 20.38
N PRO A 336 -15.40 10.79 19.67
CA PRO A 336 -15.04 9.99 18.52
C PRO A 336 -14.79 8.53 18.94
N LEU A 337 -15.13 7.59 18.06
CA LEU A 337 -14.87 6.16 18.27
C LEU A 337 -13.41 5.90 18.68
N HIS A 338 -12.49 6.67 18.13
CA HIS A 338 -11.06 6.54 18.40
C HIS A 338 -10.30 7.83 18.10
N VAL A 339 -9.21 8.07 18.84
CA VAL A 339 -8.26 9.15 18.60
C VAL A 339 -6.86 8.58 18.48
N ALA A 340 -6.36 8.47 17.25
CA ALA A 340 -4.98 8.08 17.01
C ALA A 340 -4.05 9.30 17.20
N LYS A 341 -2.91 9.09 17.90
CA LYS A 341 -1.89 10.12 18.13
C LYS A 341 -0.50 9.52 18.23
N PHE A 342 0.51 10.35 17.97
CA PHE A 342 1.89 9.97 18.23
C PHE A 342 2.21 10.05 19.73
N GLY A 343 3.10 9.15 20.17
CA GLY A 343 3.67 9.22 21.51
C GLY A 343 4.73 10.34 21.63
N PRO A 344 5.15 10.69 22.85
CA PRO A 344 6.10 11.78 23.10
C PRO A 344 7.53 11.45 22.69
N LYS A 345 7.86 10.16 22.48
CA LYS A 345 9.21 9.71 22.12
C LYS A 345 9.36 9.69 20.60
N PHE A 346 10.36 10.39 20.10
CA PHE A 346 10.75 10.40 18.70
C PHE A 346 12.25 10.54 18.58
N ASP A 347 12.81 10.14 17.43
CA ASP A 347 14.17 10.48 17.03
C ASP A 347 14.17 11.33 15.76
N ALA A 348 15.17 12.22 15.65
CA ALA A 348 15.33 13.12 14.54
C ALA A 348 16.82 13.33 14.27
N GLN A 349 17.27 12.88 13.11
CA GLN A 349 18.67 12.97 12.68
C GLN A 349 18.75 13.85 11.44
N GLY A 350 19.65 14.85 11.44
CA GLY A 350 20.02 15.60 10.24
C GLY A 350 20.82 14.70 9.29
N VAL A 351 20.51 14.76 8.01
CA VAL A 351 21.17 13.96 6.96
C VAL A 351 21.53 14.88 5.80
N LEU A 352 22.79 14.85 5.39
CA LEU A 352 23.21 15.55 4.17
C LEU A 352 22.99 14.65 2.95
N SER A 353 22.44 15.25 1.90
CA SER A 353 22.24 14.59 0.62
C SER A 353 23.58 14.09 0.07
N GLY A 354 23.62 12.87 -0.49
CA GLY A 354 24.83 12.26 -1.04
C GLY A 354 25.83 11.70 -0.02
N SER A 355 25.54 11.83 1.28
CA SER A 355 26.42 11.31 2.34
C SER A 355 26.30 9.79 2.53
N ARG A 356 27.30 9.17 3.20
CA ARG A 356 27.20 7.76 3.63
C ARG A 356 26.01 7.54 4.56
N ASP A 357 25.64 8.52 5.37
CA ASP A 357 24.48 8.46 6.25
C ASP A 357 23.17 8.40 5.47
N SER A 358 23.04 9.14 4.36
CA SER A 358 21.86 9.03 3.50
C SER A 358 21.72 7.63 2.88
N ALA A 359 22.83 7.02 2.44
CA ALA A 359 22.83 5.66 1.91
C ALA A 359 22.41 4.63 2.99
N ARG A 360 22.88 4.80 4.23
CA ARG A 360 22.48 3.96 5.37
C ARG A 360 20.98 4.11 5.67
N CYS A 361 20.46 5.33 5.70
CA CYS A 361 19.05 5.60 5.93
C CYS A 361 18.16 5.02 4.81
N ILE A 362 18.59 5.12 3.53
CA ILE A 362 17.89 4.47 2.41
C ILE A 362 17.85 2.95 2.60
N GLY A 363 18.98 2.35 2.96
CA GLY A 363 19.07 0.92 3.28
C GLY A 363 18.08 0.54 4.39
N TYR A 364 17.99 1.37 5.43
CA TYR A 364 17.07 1.16 6.55
C TYR A 364 15.60 1.27 6.13
N LEU A 365 15.21 2.33 5.41
CA LEU A 365 13.86 2.53 4.89
C LEU A 365 13.37 1.38 3.99
N THR A 366 14.30 0.70 3.32
CA THR A 366 13.96 -0.35 2.37
C THR A 366 14.15 -1.77 2.91
N LYS A 367 14.77 -1.91 4.09
CA LYS A 367 15.13 -3.21 4.69
C LYS A 367 13.94 -4.16 4.87
N TYR A 368 12.81 -3.63 5.31
CA TYR A 368 11.64 -4.44 5.67
C TYR A 368 10.56 -4.50 4.59
N LEU A 369 10.78 -3.90 3.42
CA LEU A 369 9.75 -3.82 2.38
C LEU A 369 9.34 -5.17 1.79
N THR A 370 10.19 -6.19 1.92
CA THR A 370 9.97 -7.55 1.40
C THR A 370 9.44 -8.52 2.45
N LYS A 371 9.37 -8.12 3.72
CA LYS A 371 8.87 -8.96 4.82
C LYS A 371 7.37 -8.76 5.00
N GLN A 372 6.68 -9.76 5.52
CA GLN A 372 5.32 -9.56 6.05
C GLN A 372 5.38 -8.61 7.25
N ILE A 373 4.29 -7.87 7.51
CA ILE A 373 4.23 -7.02 8.69
C ILE A 373 4.30 -7.88 9.96
N ALA A 374 3.64 -9.02 9.96
CA ALA A 374 3.74 -10.01 11.02
C ALA A 374 5.18 -10.49 11.25
N ASP A 375 6.00 -10.63 10.20
CA ASP A 375 7.40 -11.05 10.30
C ASP A 375 8.32 -9.92 10.80
N CYS A 376 7.89 -8.67 10.80
CA CYS A 376 8.68 -7.55 11.35
C CYS A 376 8.89 -7.70 12.86
N HIS A 377 7.97 -8.39 13.54
CA HIS A 377 8.13 -8.76 14.94
C HIS A 377 9.27 -9.72 15.17
N GLN A 378 9.61 -10.58 14.15
CA GLN A 378 10.52 -11.72 14.32
C GLN A 378 10.26 -12.37 15.69
N ALA A 379 9.02 -12.88 15.88
CA ALA A 379 8.67 -13.59 17.10
C ALA A 379 9.72 -14.67 17.36
N GLN A 380 10.62 -14.41 18.30
CA GLN A 380 11.70 -15.31 18.69
C GLN A 380 11.25 -16.22 19.84
N THR A 381 10.11 -15.88 20.46
CA THR A 381 9.55 -16.60 21.59
C THR A 381 8.04 -16.81 21.39
N ASP A 382 7.50 -17.84 22.04
CA ASP A 382 6.06 -18.12 22.05
C ASP A 382 5.25 -16.95 22.61
N ALA A 383 5.79 -16.22 23.59
CA ALA A 383 5.17 -15.03 24.16
C ALA A 383 4.99 -13.91 23.11
N GLN A 384 6.01 -13.69 22.27
CA GLN A 384 5.91 -12.72 21.18
C GLN A 384 4.93 -13.16 20.09
N ALA A 385 4.90 -14.46 19.78
CA ALA A 385 3.93 -15.02 18.83
C ALA A 385 2.50 -14.86 19.36
N ALA A 386 2.26 -15.19 20.62
CA ALA A 386 0.98 -15.02 21.29
C ALA A 386 0.55 -13.54 21.39
N HIS A 387 1.51 -12.62 21.57
CA HIS A 387 1.25 -11.19 21.57
C HIS A 387 0.74 -10.70 20.19
N ALA A 388 1.40 -11.12 19.11
CA ALA A 388 0.95 -10.81 17.74
C ALA A 388 -0.40 -11.45 17.40
N GLU A 389 -0.67 -12.67 17.92
CA GLU A 389 -1.94 -13.36 17.71
C GLU A 389 -3.10 -12.60 18.34
N ARG A 390 -2.95 -12.12 19.59
CA ARG A 390 -3.99 -11.31 20.27
C ARG A 390 -4.31 -10.02 19.49
N LEU A 391 -3.32 -9.39 18.86
CA LEU A 391 -3.60 -8.24 17.99
C LEU A 391 -4.37 -8.67 16.74
N ALA A 392 -4.02 -9.80 16.13
CA ALA A 392 -4.74 -10.33 14.99
C ALA A 392 -6.19 -10.69 15.35
N ASP A 393 -6.42 -11.23 16.54
CA ASP A 393 -7.77 -11.52 17.04
C ASP A 393 -8.58 -10.24 17.28
N ALA A 394 -7.98 -9.20 17.87
CA ALA A 394 -8.62 -7.89 18.00
C ALA A 394 -8.99 -7.30 16.64
N LEU A 395 -8.07 -7.35 15.68
CA LEU A 395 -8.30 -6.88 14.31
C LEU A 395 -9.38 -7.67 13.58
N ARG A 396 -9.59 -8.93 13.89
CA ARG A 396 -10.58 -9.79 13.22
C ARG A 396 -11.97 -9.21 13.26
N TYR A 397 -12.36 -8.58 14.36
CA TYR A 397 -13.70 -8.05 14.59
C TYR A 397 -13.78 -6.52 14.57
N GLU A 398 -12.65 -5.80 14.57
CA GLU A 398 -12.66 -4.34 14.49
C GLU A 398 -13.04 -3.88 13.08
N PRO A 399 -14.01 -2.95 12.90
CA PRO A 399 -14.36 -2.45 11.57
C PRO A 399 -13.18 -1.73 10.89
N CYS A 400 -12.88 -2.10 9.64
CA CYS A 400 -11.74 -1.54 8.90
C CYS A 400 -12.11 -0.44 7.89
N SER A 401 -13.40 -0.32 7.59
CA SER A 401 -13.94 0.64 6.61
C SER A 401 -15.46 0.77 6.79
N PRO A 402 -16.11 1.78 6.20
CA PRO A 402 -17.58 1.88 6.18
C PRO A 402 -18.29 0.67 5.55
N THR A 403 -17.61 -0.07 4.67
CA THR A 403 -18.14 -1.26 3.99
C THR A 403 -17.80 -2.58 4.70
N CYS A 404 -17.19 -2.51 5.89
CA CYS A 404 -16.73 -3.70 6.60
C CYS A 404 -17.89 -4.51 7.18
N ALA A 405 -17.92 -5.82 6.93
CA ALA A 405 -18.94 -6.73 7.46
C ALA A 405 -19.00 -6.74 9.01
N ASN A 406 -17.94 -6.34 9.68
CA ASN A 406 -17.89 -6.29 11.15
C ASN A 406 -18.88 -5.28 11.77
N TRP A 407 -19.41 -4.34 11.00
CA TRP A 407 -20.45 -3.43 11.47
C TRP A 407 -21.71 -4.16 11.92
N LEU A 408 -22.04 -5.29 11.29
CA LEU A 408 -23.17 -6.11 11.70
C LEU A 408 -23.10 -6.58 13.16
N ARG A 409 -21.87 -6.82 13.68
CA ARG A 409 -21.65 -7.16 15.09
C ARG A 409 -22.08 -6.05 16.05
N TYR A 410 -22.05 -4.81 15.58
CA TYR A 410 -22.38 -3.62 16.36
C TYR A 410 -23.77 -3.06 16.04
N GLY A 411 -24.61 -3.84 15.36
CA GLY A 411 -25.99 -3.45 15.04
C GLY A 411 -26.08 -2.38 13.95
N VAL A 412 -25.10 -2.29 13.06
CA VAL A 412 -25.06 -1.31 11.97
C VAL A 412 -24.94 -2.03 10.64
N GLN A 413 -25.77 -1.67 9.66
CA GLN A 413 -25.62 -2.16 8.31
C GLN A 413 -24.47 -1.45 7.61
N PRO A 414 -23.44 -2.17 7.10
CA PRO A 414 -22.34 -1.56 6.37
C PRO A 414 -22.81 -0.92 5.05
N LYS A 415 -22.05 0.06 4.54
CA LYS A 415 -22.27 0.59 3.19
C LYS A 415 -22.08 -0.54 2.16
N ASN A 416 -22.86 -0.49 1.08
CA ASN A 416 -22.87 -1.49 0.02
C ASN A 416 -23.10 -2.91 0.58
N ALA A 417 -24.06 -3.02 1.52
CA ALA A 417 -24.44 -4.28 2.11
C ALA A 417 -24.98 -5.24 1.02
N ARG A 418 -24.72 -6.52 1.21
CA ARG A 418 -25.19 -7.60 0.34
C ARG A 418 -25.40 -8.86 1.18
N GLU A 419 -26.11 -9.81 0.63
CA GLU A 419 -26.28 -11.11 1.26
C GLU A 419 -24.94 -11.78 1.61
N GLY A 420 -24.92 -12.56 2.67
CA GLY A 420 -23.80 -13.40 3.08
C GLY A 420 -22.66 -12.67 3.82
N LEU A 421 -22.81 -11.38 4.13
CA LEU A 421 -21.84 -10.71 4.99
C LEU A 421 -21.88 -11.29 6.41
N ARG A 422 -20.70 -11.55 6.97
CA ARG A 422 -20.57 -12.07 8.34
C ARG A 422 -19.44 -11.35 9.09
N PRO A 423 -19.66 -10.94 10.36
CA PRO A 423 -18.59 -10.46 11.23
C PRO A 423 -17.43 -11.47 11.31
N GLY A 424 -16.20 -10.97 11.42
CA GLY A 424 -15.00 -11.80 11.44
C GLY A 424 -14.62 -12.46 10.09
N ARG A 425 -15.41 -12.23 9.01
CA ARG A 425 -15.16 -12.76 7.66
C ARG A 425 -14.93 -11.68 6.62
N CYS A 426 -14.63 -10.47 7.05
CA CYS A 426 -14.30 -9.38 6.12
C CYS A 426 -13.06 -9.73 5.29
N THR A 427 -13.13 -9.57 3.96
CA THR A 427 -12.04 -9.88 3.03
C THR A 427 -11.00 -8.76 2.90
N GLY A 428 -11.22 -7.65 3.60
CA GLY A 428 -10.30 -6.50 3.61
C GLY A 428 -8.88 -6.89 4.03
N LYS A 429 -7.87 -6.35 3.35
CA LYS A 429 -6.46 -6.68 3.64
C LYS A 429 -6.06 -6.39 5.09
N ALA A 430 -6.70 -5.42 5.74
CA ALA A 430 -6.42 -5.06 7.12
C ALA A 430 -6.63 -6.23 8.11
N HIS A 431 -7.60 -7.12 7.82
CA HIS A 431 -7.90 -8.28 8.66
C HIS A 431 -6.98 -9.48 8.41
N ARG A 432 -6.18 -9.43 7.37
CA ARG A 432 -5.24 -10.53 7.08
C ARG A 432 -4.04 -10.43 8.00
N ARG A 433 -3.64 -11.57 8.57
CA ARG A 433 -2.51 -11.68 9.51
C ARG A 433 -1.21 -11.08 8.96
N GLU A 434 -0.96 -11.20 7.66
CA GLU A 434 0.23 -10.67 7.01
C GLU A 434 0.31 -9.13 7.06
N TYR A 435 -0.82 -8.46 7.27
CA TYR A 435 -0.89 -6.99 7.24
C TYR A 435 -1.18 -6.34 8.58
N LEU A 436 -1.62 -7.06 9.60
CA LEU A 436 -1.86 -6.58 10.98
C LEU A 436 -2.46 -5.16 11.06
N GLY A 437 -3.55 -4.91 10.37
CA GLY A 437 -4.25 -3.62 10.37
C GLY A 437 -3.75 -2.62 9.31
N TYR A 438 -2.52 -2.72 8.85
CA TYR A 438 -1.91 -1.73 7.93
C TYR A 438 -2.38 -1.83 6.47
N ALA A 439 -3.19 -2.82 6.12
CA ALA A 439 -3.76 -3.03 4.78
C ALA A 439 -2.73 -3.01 3.63
N GLY A 440 -1.48 -3.38 3.91
CA GLY A 440 -0.37 -3.37 2.96
C GLY A 440 0.26 -1.99 2.70
N ARG A 441 -0.14 -0.95 3.41
CA ARG A 441 0.39 0.42 3.30
C ARG A 441 1.69 0.58 4.09
N ARG A 442 2.76 -0.10 3.66
CA ARG A 442 4.07 -0.02 4.33
C ARG A 442 4.95 1.12 3.84
N VAL A 443 4.74 1.57 2.62
CA VAL A 443 5.50 2.66 2.01
C VAL A 443 4.56 3.80 1.72
N LEU A 444 4.83 4.95 2.31
CA LEU A 444 4.12 6.19 2.10
C LEU A 444 5.10 7.16 1.41
N VAL A 445 4.77 7.60 0.22
CA VAL A 445 5.64 8.47 -0.58
C VAL A 445 4.82 9.62 -1.11
N SER A 446 5.31 10.83 -0.90
CA SER A 446 4.66 12.02 -1.46
C SER A 446 4.83 12.08 -2.98
N ARG A 447 3.80 12.60 -3.67
CA ARG A 447 3.72 12.61 -5.13
C ARG A 447 4.94 13.23 -5.81
N LYS A 448 5.47 14.32 -5.24
CA LYS A 448 6.61 15.04 -5.79
C LYS A 448 7.95 14.60 -5.19
N TRP A 449 8.04 13.43 -4.53
CA TRP A 449 9.28 12.97 -3.93
C TRP A 449 10.39 12.80 -4.96
N SER A 450 10.17 12.00 -6.00
CA SER A 450 11.10 11.81 -7.13
C SER A 450 10.61 12.47 -8.42
N GLY A 451 9.42 13.06 -8.41
CA GLY A 451 8.77 13.56 -9.63
C GLY A 451 8.29 12.45 -10.58
N LYS A 452 8.48 11.20 -10.20
CA LYS A 452 8.19 10.01 -11.02
C LYS A 452 7.31 9.02 -10.25
N THR A 453 6.43 8.33 -10.97
CA THR A 453 5.68 7.19 -10.44
C THR A 453 6.56 5.93 -10.39
N LEU A 454 6.09 4.86 -9.74
CA LEU A 454 6.78 3.57 -9.84
C LEU A 454 6.76 2.97 -11.25
N ALA A 455 5.76 3.32 -12.06
CA ALA A 455 5.69 2.92 -13.45
C ALA A 455 6.83 3.58 -14.23
N ASP A 456 7.06 4.88 -14.04
CA ASP A 456 8.15 5.62 -14.68
C ASP A 456 9.52 5.06 -14.30
N HIS A 457 9.76 4.78 -13.00
CA HIS A 457 11.00 4.13 -12.56
C HIS A 457 11.20 2.74 -13.18
N ARG A 458 10.11 1.98 -13.44
CA ARG A 458 10.20 0.71 -14.17
C ARG A 458 10.54 0.93 -15.64
N ALA A 459 9.90 1.94 -16.26
CA ALA A 459 10.15 2.31 -17.65
C ALA A 459 11.59 2.75 -17.86
N ASP A 460 12.13 3.62 -17.01
CA ASP A 460 13.53 4.05 -17.04
C ASP A 460 14.48 2.87 -16.94
N ARG A 461 14.22 1.95 -16.01
CA ARG A 461 15.03 0.74 -15.87
C ARG A 461 14.94 -0.18 -17.08
N LYS A 462 13.73 -0.31 -17.65
CA LYS A 462 13.54 -1.09 -18.89
C LYS A 462 14.29 -0.43 -20.05
N ALA A 463 14.17 0.88 -20.24
CA ALA A 463 14.88 1.63 -21.27
C ALA A 463 16.40 1.47 -21.15
N TRP A 464 16.96 1.59 -19.95
CA TRP A 464 18.38 1.36 -19.69
C TRP A 464 18.82 -0.06 -20.08
N LEU A 465 18.03 -1.07 -19.71
CA LEU A 465 18.32 -2.47 -20.07
C LEU A 465 18.27 -2.69 -21.59
N MET A 466 17.26 -2.15 -22.26
CA MET A 466 17.10 -2.26 -23.71
C MET A 466 18.31 -1.63 -24.42
N THR A 467 18.71 -0.41 -24.01
CA THR A 467 19.90 0.26 -24.55
C THR A 467 21.17 -0.58 -24.30
N THR A 468 21.35 -1.10 -23.07
CA THR A 468 22.51 -1.91 -22.70
C THR A 468 22.60 -3.20 -23.51
N LEU A 469 21.46 -3.80 -23.86
CA LEU A 469 21.38 -5.04 -24.64
C LEU A 469 21.34 -4.79 -26.16
N GLY A 470 21.29 -3.52 -26.60
CA GLY A 470 21.15 -3.16 -28.02
C GLY A 470 19.81 -3.56 -28.62
N LEU A 471 18.74 -3.60 -27.79
CA LEU A 471 17.40 -3.98 -28.21
C LEU A 471 16.56 -2.73 -28.50
N SER A 472 15.74 -2.77 -29.53
CA SER A 472 14.76 -1.72 -29.85
C SER A 472 13.49 -1.89 -29.01
N ALA A 473 12.87 -0.79 -28.60
CA ALA A 473 11.57 -0.82 -27.96
C ALA A 473 10.50 -1.16 -29.01
N THR A 474 9.65 -2.13 -28.69
CA THR A 474 8.43 -2.42 -29.46
C THR A 474 7.27 -1.63 -28.92
N ASP A 475 6.38 -1.16 -29.81
CA ASP A 475 5.17 -0.49 -29.41
C ASP A 475 4.26 -1.44 -28.61
N PRO A 476 3.90 -1.10 -27.36
CA PRO A 476 3.03 -1.95 -26.55
C PRO A 476 1.63 -2.13 -27.15
N SER A 477 1.13 -1.16 -27.91
CA SER A 477 -0.20 -1.18 -28.54
C SER A 477 -0.34 -2.23 -29.64
N ARG A 478 0.80 -2.71 -30.16
CA ARG A 478 0.85 -3.80 -31.13
C ARG A 478 0.35 -5.15 -30.60
N TYR A 479 0.29 -5.31 -29.28
CA TYR A 479 0.00 -6.60 -28.67
C TYR A 479 -1.26 -6.60 -27.82
N ALA A 480 -2.14 -7.58 -28.06
CA ALA A 480 -3.20 -7.93 -27.12
C ALA A 480 -2.71 -8.98 -26.12
N TRP A 481 -3.17 -8.87 -24.87
CA TRP A 481 -2.74 -9.72 -23.77
C TRP A 481 -3.94 -10.35 -23.05
N GLU A 482 -3.95 -11.65 -22.92
CA GLU A 482 -5.01 -12.39 -22.24
C GLU A 482 -4.42 -13.33 -21.18
N PRO A 483 -5.03 -13.46 -19.99
CA PRO A 483 -4.62 -14.42 -19.00
C PRO A 483 -5.00 -15.84 -19.44
N VAL A 484 -4.05 -16.79 -19.32
CA VAL A 484 -4.33 -18.22 -19.52
C VAL A 484 -4.76 -18.82 -18.18
N THR A 485 -6.01 -19.31 -18.13
CA THR A 485 -6.61 -19.87 -16.90
C THR A 485 -6.52 -21.40 -16.87
N PRO A 486 -6.64 -22.02 -15.67
CA PRO A 486 -6.78 -23.48 -15.59
C PRO A 486 -8.00 -23.97 -16.41
N GLY A 487 -7.77 -24.99 -17.26
CA GLY A 487 -8.78 -25.49 -18.19
C GLY A 487 -8.60 -25.03 -19.63
N ASP A 488 -7.79 -24.01 -19.88
CA ASP A 488 -7.36 -23.61 -21.23
C ASP A 488 -6.41 -24.69 -21.80
N PRO A 489 -6.58 -25.12 -23.08
CA PRO A 489 -5.69 -26.10 -23.72
C PRO A 489 -4.20 -25.72 -23.67
N ASP A 490 -3.92 -24.43 -23.71
CA ASP A 490 -2.56 -23.89 -23.67
C ASP A 490 -1.99 -23.74 -22.26
N HIS A 491 -2.72 -24.11 -21.22
CA HIS A 491 -2.30 -23.94 -19.85
C HIS A 491 -1.11 -24.82 -19.47
N MET A 492 0.04 -24.21 -19.22
CA MET A 492 1.24 -24.91 -18.76
C MET A 492 1.15 -25.28 -17.27
N PRO A 493 1.49 -26.52 -16.90
CA PRO A 493 1.65 -26.90 -15.50
C PRO A 493 2.66 -26.03 -14.75
N PRO A 494 2.48 -25.78 -13.43
CA PRO A 494 3.39 -24.93 -12.66
C PRO A 494 4.86 -25.31 -12.74
N ALA A 495 5.18 -26.60 -12.72
CA ALA A 495 6.57 -27.09 -12.84
C ALA A 495 7.20 -26.74 -14.20
N GLN A 496 6.45 -26.88 -15.28
CA GLN A 496 6.90 -26.53 -16.61
C GLN A 496 7.16 -25.03 -16.74
N ARG A 497 6.26 -24.20 -16.19
CA ARG A 497 6.48 -22.74 -16.14
C ARG A 497 7.76 -22.36 -15.41
N LEU A 498 8.09 -23.06 -14.31
CA LEU A 498 9.33 -22.82 -13.56
C LEU A 498 10.58 -23.21 -14.37
N LEU A 499 10.55 -24.34 -15.09
CA LEU A 499 11.66 -24.74 -15.97
C LEU A 499 11.91 -23.68 -17.05
N HIS A 500 10.86 -23.16 -17.69
CA HIS A 500 10.99 -22.08 -18.67
C HIS A 500 11.60 -20.83 -18.03
N VAL A 501 11.16 -20.45 -16.82
CA VAL A 501 11.73 -19.30 -16.10
C VAL A 501 13.21 -19.49 -15.81
N VAL A 502 13.67 -20.69 -15.41
CA VAL A 502 15.09 -20.98 -15.18
C VAL A 502 15.89 -20.81 -16.48
N ALA A 503 15.43 -21.42 -17.57
CA ALA A 503 16.11 -21.35 -18.87
C ALA A 503 16.16 -19.89 -19.39
N ASP A 504 15.07 -19.15 -19.31
CA ASP A 504 15.02 -17.75 -19.76
C ASP A 504 15.94 -16.86 -18.92
N ARG A 505 16.02 -17.10 -17.61
CA ARG A 505 16.93 -16.35 -16.72
C ARG A 505 18.39 -16.64 -17.02
N GLN A 506 18.73 -17.88 -17.30
CA GLN A 506 20.10 -18.25 -17.73
C GLN A 506 20.48 -17.54 -19.02
N LYS A 507 19.61 -17.59 -20.05
CA LYS A 507 19.83 -16.88 -21.33
C LYS A 507 19.99 -15.38 -21.11
N TRP A 508 19.14 -14.78 -20.27
CA TRP A 508 19.20 -13.38 -19.95
C TRP A 508 20.50 -12.98 -19.23
N HIS A 509 20.96 -13.77 -18.27
CA HIS A 509 22.23 -13.55 -17.57
C HIS A 509 23.42 -13.62 -18.54
N ALA A 510 23.44 -14.60 -19.42
CA ALA A 510 24.45 -14.73 -20.45
C ALA A 510 24.48 -13.50 -21.38
N ALA A 511 23.31 -13.08 -21.89
CA ALA A 511 23.19 -11.90 -22.74
C ALA A 511 23.69 -10.61 -22.04
N LEU A 512 23.33 -10.40 -20.77
CA LEU A 512 23.75 -9.25 -20.00
C LEU A 512 25.27 -9.26 -19.72
N THR A 513 25.85 -10.42 -19.41
CA THR A 513 27.29 -10.58 -19.20
C THR A 513 28.06 -10.24 -20.47
N ASN A 514 27.61 -10.77 -21.62
CA ASN A 514 28.20 -10.49 -22.91
C ASN A 514 28.07 -9.00 -23.31
N ALA A 515 26.94 -8.37 -23.03
CA ALA A 515 26.75 -6.94 -23.30
C ALA A 515 27.69 -6.06 -22.44
N ARG A 516 27.86 -6.41 -21.16
CA ARG A 516 28.79 -5.72 -20.27
C ARG A 516 30.25 -5.89 -20.69
N ALA A 517 30.67 -7.10 -21.08
CA ALA A 517 32.01 -7.36 -21.57
C ALA A 517 32.31 -6.52 -22.82
N ARG A 518 31.38 -6.46 -23.78
CA ARG A 518 31.51 -5.59 -24.96
C ARG A 518 31.66 -4.11 -24.59
N ALA A 519 30.85 -3.63 -23.64
CA ALA A 519 30.89 -2.23 -23.20
C ALA A 519 32.20 -1.87 -22.47
N SER A 520 32.86 -2.85 -21.82
CA SER A 520 34.14 -2.67 -21.11
C SER A 520 35.37 -3.01 -21.97
N GLY A 521 35.22 -3.38 -23.23
CA GLY A 521 36.32 -3.80 -24.12
C GLY A 521 36.97 -5.12 -23.73
N GLN A 522 36.33 -5.89 -22.84
CA GLN A 522 36.83 -7.22 -22.41
C GLN A 522 36.39 -8.31 -23.40
N PRO A 523 37.16 -9.40 -23.59
CA PRO A 523 36.74 -10.53 -24.38
C PRO A 523 35.44 -11.12 -23.80
N THR A 524 34.48 -11.48 -24.64
CA THR A 524 33.22 -12.13 -24.22
C THR A 524 33.55 -13.50 -23.63
N PRO A 525 33.09 -13.82 -22.40
CA PRO A 525 33.28 -15.14 -21.83
C PRO A 525 32.62 -16.20 -22.69
N ASP A 526 33.35 -17.23 -23.07
CA ASP A 526 32.78 -18.39 -23.76
C ASP A 526 31.97 -19.24 -22.77
N LEU A 527 30.65 -19.01 -22.75
CA LEU A 527 29.71 -19.74 -21.88
C LEU A 527 29.35 -21.14 -22.41
N SER A 528 29.92 -21.55 -23.56
CA SER A 528 29.71 -22.90 -24.10
C SER A 528 30.47 -23.98 -23.30
N ALA A 529 31.46 -23.57 -22.49
CA ALA A 529 32.33 -24.51 -21.76
C ALA A 529 31.75 -25.01 -20.42
N THR A 530 30.69 -24.41 -19.87
CA THR A 530 30.12 -24.80 -18.56
C THR A 530 29.03 -25.87 -18.65
N GLY A 531 28.69 -26.35 -19.84
CA GLY A 531 27.68 -27.40 -20.09
C GLY A 531 28.20 -28.84 -20.17
N ARG A 532 29.51 -29.11 -19.94
CA ARG A 532 30.09 -30.45 -20.00
C ARG A 532 31.01 -30.74 -18.81
N ALA A 533 30.49 -30.76 -17.63
CA ALA A 533 31.12 -31.45 -16.50
C ALA A 533 30.07 -31.77 -15.44
N ALA A 534 29.83 -33.07 -15.33
CA ALA A 534 29.10 -33.90 -14.39
C ALA A 534 27.63 -34.21 -14.72
#